data_cef592bee5aadafac684c1e081befc29
#
_entry.id   cef592bee5aadafac684c1e081befc29
#
_cell.length_a   1.000
_cell.length_b   1.000
_cell.length_c   1.000
_cell.angle_alpha   90.00
_cell.angle_beta   90.00
_cell.angle_gamma   90.00
#
_symmetry.space_group_name_H-M   'P 1'
#
loop_
_entity.id
_entity.type
_entity.pdbx_description
1 polymer ?
#
loop_
_entity_poly.entity_id
_entity_poly.type
_entity_poly.pdbx_seq_one_letter_code
_entity_poly.pdbx_strand_id
1 'polypeptide(L)'
;MEIEQYQEAYKKLTRERPRDPSWLLRLREEAMKVLTQKGFPTIKDDAWRYTDVTAIREAPFDFHETAPELSLETLEVLKRKNGRNFLLVVNGKFSREHSSFEDGIEAADLGEAIISRSAPVEAHLGRYAVPGDNAFSALNTGFLAQGLLIRIPENMIIKEPIRVVFFTQAFAEQSAFQIRNLVLMGKKSKAAIEETYVSGVGKGYFTNVVTEIVLEEGSRLEHCKIQREHAEAFHMALTQVIQHRASSFVSFALFTGARLMRNDCRVALTAEGAACELNGLYLGDQDQVLDQQTFVDHQKPDGKSDQFFKGLLAGNSRGVFRGQVRVCRDAQRTDAHQTNKNLLLSDTAKVDVQPQLEILADDVKCSHGAAVGQLQEDTLFYLRSRGIGEKTAGRMLAQGFAREVIERSGLGFMKETLLELVSDKLEKQLS
;
A
#
# COMPACT_ATOMS: atom_id res chain seq x y z
N MET A 1 4.13 -25.38 -16.09
CA MET A 1 5.37 -24.63 -15.75
C MET A 1 5.12 -23.46 -14.80
N GLU A 2 4.18 -22.55 -15.09
CA GLU A 2 4.04 -21.31 -14.30
C GLU A 2 3.65 -21.48 -12.81
N ILE A 3 2.80 -22.43 -12.47
CA ILE A 3 2.36 -22.68 -11.08
C ILE A 3 3.22 -23.75 -10.40
N GLU A 4 3.81 -24.64 -11.14
CA GLU A 4 4.65 -25.73 -10.62
C GLU A 4 5.84 -25.22 -9.80
N GLN A 5 6.50 -24.14 -10.25
CA GLN A 5 7.59 -23.51 -9.50
C GLN A 5 7.14 -23.04 -8.11
N TYR A 6 5.95 -22.43 -8.01
CA TYR A 6 5.39 -21.99 -6.73
C TYR A 6 5.01 -23.16 -5.82
N GLN A 7 4.53 -24.28 -6.41
CA GLN A 7 4.22 -25.49 -5.66
C GLN A 7 5.50 -26.15 -5.10
N GLU A 8 6.58 -26.16 -5.85
CA GLU A 8 7.87 -26.70 -5.38
C GLU A 8 8.47 -25.84 -4.29
N ALA A 9 8.48 -24.51 -4.46
CA ALA A 9 8.92 -23.57 -3.44
C ALA A 9 8.08 -23.69 -2.15
N TYR A 10 6.76 -23.87 -2.28
CA TYR A 10 5.88 -24.10 -1.14
C TYR A 10 6.20 -25.41 -0.39
N LYS A 11 6.45 -26.50 -1.11
CA LYS A 11 6.86 -27.78 -0.50
C LYS A 11 8.17 -27.63 0.28
N LYS A 12 9.13 -26.85 -0.24
CA LYS A 12 10.39 -26.54 0.42
C LYS A 12 10.12 -25.74 1.72
N LEU A 13 9.37 -24.63 1.64
CA LEU A 13 8.99 -23.81 2.79
C LEU A 13 8.35 -24.66 3.92
N THR A 14 7.42 -25.55 3.56
CA THR A 14 6.73 -26.38 4.54
C THR A 14 7.68 -27.37 5.26
N ARG A 15 8.68 -27.91 4.54
CA ARG A 15 9.70 -28.78 5.15
C ARG A 15 10.64 -28.02 6.10
N GLU A 16 10.97 -26.77 5.78
CA GLU A 16 11.86 -25.93 6.58
C GLU A 16 11.18 -25.38 7.84
N ARG A 17 9.84 -25.45 7.93
CA ARG A 17 9.04 -24.91 9.04
C ARG A 17 8.17 -25.95 9.77
N PRO A 18 8.77 -26.99 10.38
CA PRO A 18 8.01 -28.07 11.02
C PRO A 18 7.30 -27.64 12.33
N ARG A 19 7.60 -26.43 12.86
CA ARG A 19 7.00 -25.90 14.09
C ARG A 19 5.79 -25.00 13.84
N ASP A 20 5.42 -24.75 12.60
CA ASP A 20 4.26 -23.93 12.29
C ASP A 20 2.96 -24.56 12.80
N PRO A 21 2.06 -23.77 13.39
CA PRO A 21 0.82 -24.29 13.96
C PRO A 21 -0.13 -24.82 12.87
N SER A 22 -0.93 -25.82 13.25
CA SER A 22 -1.82 -26.52 12.31
C SER A 22 -2.84 -25.62 11.62
N TRP A 23 -3.28 -24.55 12.26
CA TRP A 23 -4.18 -23.58 11.64
C TRP A 23 -3.51 -22.82 10.47
N LEU A 24 -2.22 -22.48 10.61
CA LEU A 24 -1.46 -21.81 9.55
C LEU A 24 -1.20 -22.76 8.39
N LEU A 25 -0.86 -24.02 8.66
CA LEU A 25 -0.66 -25.01 7.60
C LEU A 25 -1.93 -25.18 6.76
N ARG A 26 -3.12 -25.28 7.40
CA ARG A 26 -4.40 -25.33 6.67
C ARG A 26 -4.65 -24.07 5.83
N LEU A 27 -4.37 -22.90 6.39
CA LEU A 27 -4.54 -21.62 5.68
C LEU A 27 -3.64 -21.53 4.44
N ARG A 28 -2.38 -21.96 4.55
CA ARG A 28 -1.44 -22.02 3.42
C ARG A 28 -1.87 -23.04 2.35
N GLU A 29 -2.30 -24.22 2.77
CA GLU A 29 -2.79 -25.24 1.84
C GLU A 29 -4.00 -24.76 1.03
N GLU A 30 -4.95 -24.12 1.70
CA GLU A 30 -6.11 -23.50 1.05
C GLU A 30 -5.67 -22.40 0.07
N ALA A 31 -4.75 -21.55 0.47
CA ALA A 31 -4.22 -20.48 -0.38
C ALA A 31 -3.53 -21.04 -1.63
N MET A 32 -2.69 -22.05 -1.48
CA MET A 32 -2.02 -22.71 -2.61
C MET A 32 -3.01 -23.43 -3.53
N LYS A 33 -4.07 -24.01 -2.98
CA LYS A 33 -5.16 -24.59 -3.77
C LYS A 33 -5.88 -23.53 -4.60
N VAL A 34 -6.19 -22.37 -4.00
CA VAL A 34 -6.81 -21.24 -4.72
C VAL A 34 -5.89 -20.74 -5.83
N LEU A 35 -4.60 -20.55 -5.55
CA LEU A 35 -3.62 -20.13 -6.55
C LEU A 35 -3.52 -21.13 -7.72
N THR A 36 -3.51 -22.42 -7.41
CA THR A 36 -3.45 -23.48 -8.43
C THR A 36 -4.72 -23.52 -9.30
N GLN A 37 -5.88 -23.30 -8.72
CA GLN A 37 -7.16 -23.35 -9.45
C GLN A 37 -7.43 -22.11 -10.30
N LYS A 38 -7.12 -20.92 -9.76
CA LYS A 38 -7.42 -19.64 -10.44
C LYS A 38 -6.30 -19.17 -11.36
N GLY A 39 -5.05 -19.52 -11.05
CA GLY A 39 -3.87 -18.98 -11.73
C GLY A 39 -3.64 -17.49 -11.43
N PHE A 40 -2.65 -16.92 -12.11
CA PHE A 40 -2.43 -15.48 -12.11
C PHE A 40 -3.42 -14.77 -13.05
N PRO A 41 -3.83 -13.56 -12.72
CA PRO A 41 -4.73 -12.80 -13.57
C PRO A 41 -4.07 -12.39 -14.89
N THR A 42 -4.91 -12.09 -15.86
CA THR A 42 -4.51 -11.64 -17.19
C THR A 42 -5.24 -10.33 -17.52
N ILE A 43 -4.84 -9.68 -18.59
CA ILE A 43 -5.54 -8.47 -19.11
C ILE A 43 -6.97 -8.74 -19.58
N LYS A 44 -7.42 -10.00 -19.63
CA LYS A 44 -8.82 -10.38 -19.90
C LYS A 44 -9.70 -10.26 -18.65
N ASP A 45 -9.09 -10.28 -17.48
CA ASP A 45 -9.78 -10.08 -16.22
C ASP A 45 -10.05 -8.59 -16.02
N ASP A 46 -11.30 -8.19 -15.81
CA ASP A 46 -11.72 -6.79 -15.77
C ASP A 46 -10.90 -5.94 -14.77
N ALA A 47 -10.62 -6.47 -13.59
CA ALA A 47 -9.81 -5.79 -12.57
C ALA A 47 -8.31 -5.67 -12.94
N TRP A 48 -7.86 -6.31 -14.01
CA TRP A 48 -6.46 -6.36 -14.45
C TRP A 48 -6.26 -5.92 -15.90
N ARG A 49 -7.34 -5.43 -16.54
CA ARG A 49 -7.35 -5.04 -17.96
C ARG A 49 -6.17 -4.14 -18.37
N TYR A 50 -5.74 -3.27 -17.48
CA TYR A 50 -4.69 -2.28 -17.74
C TYR A 50 -3.38 -2.58 -17.01
N THR A 51 -3.29 -3.72 -16.32
CA THR A 51 -2.16 -4.10 -15.48
C THR A 51 -1.70 -5.51 -15.85
N ASP A 52 -0.78 -5.57 -16.79
CA ASP A 52 -0.20 -6.83 -17.26
C ASP A 52 0.84 -7.36 -16.27
N VAL A 53 0.57 -8.52 -15.71
CA VAL A 53 1.43 -9.21 -14.73
C VAL A 53 2.22 -10.38 -15.35
N THR A 54 2.26 -10.48 -16.67
CA THR A 54 2.97 -11.54 -17.39
C THR A 54 4.44 -11.63 -16.95
N ALA A 55 5.12 -10.50 -16.80
CA ALA A 55 6.51 -10.46 -16.36
C ALA A 55 6.71 -11.03 -14.93
N ILE A 56 5.71 -10.90 -14.04
CA ILE A 56 5.75 -11.51 -12.70
C ILE A 56 5.44 -13.01 -12.80
N ARG A 57 4.44 -13.37 -13.59
CA ARG A 57 3.97 -14.73 -13.74
C ARG A 57 5.04 -15.67 -14.32
N GLU A 58 5.81 -15.19 -15.31
CA GLU A 58 6.79 -15.96 -16.06
C GLU A 58 8.20 -15.94 -15.46
N ALA A 59 8.49 -14.98 -14.56
CA ALA A 59 9.78 -14.90 -13.90
C ALA A 59 10.00 -16.08 -12.94
N PRO A 60 11.17 -16.75 -12.99
CA PRO A 60 11.52 -17.81 -12.06
C PRO A 60 11.98 -17.23 -10.72
N PHE A 61 11.04 -16.71 -9.93
CA PHE A 61 11.34 -16.08 -8.65
C PHE A 61 11.85 -17.10 -7.61
N ASP A 62 12.88 -16.66 -6.88
CA ASP A 62 13.42 -17.36 -5.73
C ASP A 62 12.84 -16.75 -4.43
N PHE A 63 12.23 -17.62 -3.61
CA PHE A 63 11.55 -17.28 -2.36
C PHE A 63 12.45 -17.52 -1.13
N HIS A 64 13.74 -17.34 -1.26
CA HIS A 64 14.67 -17.51 -0.14
C HIS A 64 14.55 -16.37 0.89
N GLU A 65 14.45 -16.77 2.16
CA GLU A 65 14.29 -15.88 3.32
C GLU A 65 15.64 -15.43 3.89
N THR A 66 16.57 -14.97 3.09
CA THR A 66 17.84 -14.44 3.64
C THR A 66 17.71 -12.96 3.97
N ALA A 67 17.81 -12.62 5.26
CA ALA A 67 18.04 -11.23 5.66
C ALA A 67 19.54 -10.93 5.53
N PRO A 68 19.95 -9.95 4.72
CA PRO A 68 21.34 -9.55 4.62
C PRO A 68 21.81 -8.83 5.89
N GLU A 69 23.08 -8.94 6.19
CA GLU A 69 23.72 -8.00 7.09
C GLU A 69 23.79 -6.63 6.42
N LEU A 70 23.27 -5.61 7.08
CA LEU A 70 23.31 -4.24 6.57
C LEU A 70 24.61 -3.57 6.98
N SER A 71 25.22 -2.84 6.06
CA SER A 71 26.36 -1.98 6.38
C SER A 71 25.97 -0.87 7.35
N LEU A 72 26.89 -0.42 8.18
CA LEU A 72 26.67 0.71 9.09
C LEU A 72 26.20 1.96 8.35
N GLU A 73 26.77 2.22 7.18
CA GLU A 73 26.39 3.35 6.32
C GLU A 73 24.92 3.25 5.89
N THR A 74 24.46 2.06 5.45
CA THR A 74 23.07 1.82 5.10
C THR A 74 22.15 2.04 6.29
N LEU A 75 22.52 1.52 7.47
CA LEU A 75 21.74 1.71 8.70
C LEU A 75 21.63 3.18 9.10
N GLU A 76 22.73 3.95 9.00
CA GLU A 76 22.72 5.39 9.28
C GLU A 76 21.79 6.14 8.31
N VAL A 77 21.82 5.82 7.01
CA VAL A 77 20.94 6.42 6.01
C VAL A 77 19.49 6.10 6.31
N LEU A 78 19.16 4.84 6.62
CA LEU A 78 17.80 4.42 6.94
C LEU A 78 17.28 5.04 8.24
N LYS A 79 18.15 5.26 9.23
CA LYS A 79 17.82 5.90 10.52
C LYS A 79 17.82 7.44 10.46
N ARG A 80 18.40 8.03 9.42
CA ARG A 80 18.47 9.48 9.25
C ARG A 80 17.06 10.04 9.06
N LYS A 81 16.62 11.01 9.84
CA LYS A 81 15.24 11.56 9.87
C LYS A 81 14.19 10.67 10.56
N ASN A 82 14.54 9.53 11.14
CA ASN A 82 13.60 8.70 11.86
C ASN A 82 13.51 9.14 13.33
N GLY A 83 12.28 9.39 13.78
CA GLY A 83 12.00 9.80 15.15
C GLY A 83 12.27 8.69 16.18
N ARG A 84 11.69 8.83 17.37
CA ARG A 84 11.85 7.89 18.49
C ARG A 84 11.32 6.48 18.18
N ASN A 85 10.22 6.40 17.41
CA ASN A 85 9.56 5.14 17.04
C ASN A 85 9.97 4.71 15.64
N PHE A 86 11.04 3.92 15.55
CA PHE A 86 11.59 3.43 14.31
C PHE A 86 11.58 1.90 14.28
N LEU A 87 10.96 1.31 13.27
CA LEU A 87 10.90 -0.13 13.02
C LEU A 87 11.56 -0.44 11.67
N LEU A 88 12.49 -1.37 11.66
CA LEU A 88 13.17 -1.82 10.44
C LEU A 88 12.78 -3.24 10.08
N VAL A 89 12.32 -3.41 8.84
CA VAL A 89 12.04 -4.71 8.23
C VAL A 89 12.97 -4.89 7.04
N VAL A 90 13.79 -5.92 7.06
CA VAL A 90 14.78 -6.20 6.01
C VAL A 90 14.40 -7.49 5.29
N ASN A 91 14.16 -7.42 3.98
CA ASN A 91 13.69 -8.55 3.18
C ASN A 91 12.49 -9.28 3.79
N GLY A 92 11.57 -8.51 4.39
CA GLY A 92 10.38 -9.04 5.05
C GLY A 92 10.56 -9.47 6.51
N LYS A 93 11.78 -9.52 7.04
CA LYS A 93 12.06 -9.91 8.43
C LYS A 93 12.23 -8.68 9.32
N PHE A 94 11.48 -8.63 10.42
CA PHE A 94 11.61 -7.57 11.40
C PHE A 94 12.95 -7.64 12.13
N SER A 95 13.68 -6.52 12.17
CA SER A 95 14.96 -6.41 12.86
C SER A 95 14.79 -5.71 14.21
N ARG A 96 14.62 -6.50 15.27
CA ARG A 96 14.47 -5.94 16.64
C ARG A 96 15.69 -5.17 17.09
N GLU A 97 16.87 -5.64 16.73
CA GLU A 97 18.17 -5.03 17.07
C GLU A 97 18.32 -3.60 16.51
N HIS A 98 17.83 -3.39 15.30
CA HIS A 98 17.96 -2.10 14.63
C HIS A 98 16.70 -1.22 14.78
N SER A 99 15.73 -1.65 15.59
CA SER A 99 14.48 -0.94 15.84
C SER A 99 14.45 -0.32 17.23
N SER A 100 13.79 0.82 17.36
CA SER A 100 13.55 1.52 18.62
C SER A 100 12.12 2.04 18.67
N PHE A 101 11.47 1.91 19.80
CA PHE A 101 10.11 2.43 19.99
C PHE A 101 9.80 2.58 21.48
N GLU A 102 8.87 3.49 21.78
CA GLU A 102 8.44 3.81 23.14
C GLU A 102 7.53 2.76 23.75
N ASP A 103 7.41 2.78 25.09
CA ASP A 103 6.45 1.96 25.82
C ASP A 103 5.03 2.22 25.35
N GLY A 104 4.23 1.17 25.24
CA GLY A 104 2.87 1.23 24.72
C GLY A 104 2.75 0.86 23.23
N ILE A 105 3.87 0.71 22.51
CA ILE A 105 3.90 0.07 21.20
C ILE A 105 4.37 -1.37 21.39
N GLU A 106 3.55 -2.33 21.00
CA GLU A 106 3.95 -3.73 20.93
C GLU A 106 4.32 -4.05 19.47
N ALA A 107 5.60 -4.25 19.18
CA ALA A 107 6.08 -4.63 17.86
C ALA A 107 6.91 -5.91 17.92
N ALA A 108 6.63 -6.86 17.01
CA ALA A 108 7.29 -8.15 16.98
C ALA A 108 7.44 -8.67 15.54
N ASP A 109 8.39 -9.57 15.33
CA ASP A 109 8.44 -10.39 14.12
C ASP A 109 7.20 -11.28 14.05
N LEU A 110 6.50 -11.23 12.93
CA LEU A 110 5.25 -11.97 12.77
C LEU A 110 5.47 -13.48 12.79
N GLY A 111 6.58 -13.96 12.21
CA GLY A 111 6.92 -15.38 12.21
C GLY A 111 7.18 -15.89 13.63
N GLU A 112 7.87 -15.12 14.47
CA GLU A 112 8.07 -15.46 15.89
C GLU A 112 6.75 -15.41 16.66
N ALA A 113 5.90 -14.43 16.41
CA ALA A 113 4.59 -14.31 17.03
C ALA A 113 3.65 -15.49 16.67
N ILE A 114 3.75 -16.01 15.45
CA ILE A 114 3.04 -17.22 15.01
C ILE A 114 3.52 -18.45 15.77
N ILE A 115 4.84 -18.66 15.84
CA ILE A 115 5.44 -19.84 16.50
C ILE A 115 5.16 -19.83 18.01
N SER A 116 5.22 -18.66 18.64
CA SER A 116 4.89 -18.49 20.08
C SER A 116 3.40 -18.60 20.39
N ARG A 117 2.55 -18.82 19.37
CA ARG A 117 1.09 -18.90 19.49
C ARG A 117 0.47 -17.67 20.14
N SER A 118 0.91 -16.51 19.68
CA SER A 118 0.34 -15.24 20.12
C SER A 118 -1.18 -15.20 19.88
N ALA A 119 -1.96 -15.07 20.94
CA ALA A 119 -3.42 -15.08 20.86
C ALA A 119 -3.99 -14.00 19.91
N PRO A 120 -3.48 -12.75 19.89
CA PRO A 120 -3.91 -11.77 18.90
C PRO A 120 -3.62 -12.19 17.45
N VAL A 121 -2.49 -12.85 17.19
CA VAL A 121 -2.16 -13.32 15.83
C VAL A 121 -3.11 -14.42 15.41
N GLU A 122 -3.39 -15.41 16.26
CA GLU A 122 -4.30 -16.51 15.94
C GLU A 122 -5.75 -16.02 15.73
N ALA A 123 -6.15 -14.98 16.46
CA ALA A 123 -7.49 -14.39 16.35
C ALA A 123 -7.70 -13.59 15.07
N HIS A 124 -6.67 -12.94 14.52
CA HIS A 124 -6.84 -11.94 13.46
C HIS A 124 -6.14 -12.27 12.14
N LEU A 125 -4.98 -12.94 12.17
CA LEU A 125 -4.15 -13.15 10.97
C LEU A 125 -4.86 -14.05 9.94
N GLY A 126 -4.91 -13.59 8.68
CA GLY A 126 -5.53 -14.32 7.58
C GLY A 126 -7.07 -14.35 7.63
N ARG A 127 -7.68 -13.52 8.47
CA ARG A 127 -9.15 -13.45 8.61
C ARG A 127 -9.79 -12.45 7.66
N TYR A 128 -9.07 -11.44 7.27
CA TYR A 128 -9.62 -10.29 6.57
C TYR A 128 -9.12 -10.19 5.12
N ALA A 129 -7.85 -10.43 4.90
CA ALA A 129 -7.27 -10.57 3.56
C ALA A 129 -7.25 -12.06 3.18
N VAL A 130 -8.34 -12.52 2.56
CA VAL A 130 -8.52 -13.94 2.27
C VAL A 130 -7.87 -14.35 0.94
N PRO A 131 -7.38 -15.60 0.81
CA PRO A 131 -6.74 -16.09 -0.40
C PRO A 131 -7.61 -15.97 -1.66
N GLY A 132 -8.94 -16.02 -1.49
CA GLY A 132 -9.90 -15.92 -2.59
C GLY A 132 -9.99 -14.57 -3.29
N ASP A 133 -9.43 -13.52 -2.70
CA ASP A 133 -9.52 -12.15 -3.23
C ASP A 133 -8.82 -11.98 -4.58
N ASN A 134 -7.58 -12.44 -4.67
CA ASN A 134 -6.81 -12.48 -5.90
C ASN A 134 -5.61 -13.43 -5.77
N ALA A 135 -4.93 -13.72 -6.89
CA ALA A 135 -3.78 -14.62 -6.92
C ALA A 135 -2.60 -14.16 -6.04
N PHE A 136 -2.37 -12.84 -5.92
CA PHE A 136 -1.28 -12.30 -5.10
C PHE A 136 -1.57 -12.42 -3.62
N SER A 137 -2.84 -12.28 -3.19
CA SER A 137 -3.26 -12.59 -1.82
C SER A 137 -3.10 -14.08 -1.52
N ALA A 138 -3.46 -14.95 -2.47
CA ALA A 138 -3.26 -16.38 -2.35
C ALA A 138 -1.77 -16.73 -2.25
N LEU A 139 -0.94 -16.17 -3.11
CA LEU A 139 0.52 -16.36 -3.08
C LEU A 139 1.10 -15.90 -1.73
N ASN A 140 0.79 -14.68 -1.29
CA ASN A 140 1.26 -14.16 -0.01
C ASN A 140 0.85 -15.05 1.16
N THR A 141 -0.39 -15.52 1.18
CA THR A 141 -0.90 -16.39 2.24
C THR A 141 -0.27 -17.78 2.18
N GLY A 142 -0.04 -18.34 0.99
CA GLY A 142 0.66 -19.61 0.81
C GLY A 142 2.09 -19.59 1.35
N PHE A 143 2.76 -18.45 1.21
CA PHE A 143 4.13 -18.22 1.69
C PHE A 143 4.21 -17.41 2.98
N LEU A 144 3.11 -17.28 3.72
CA LEU A 144 3.06 -16.51 4.96
C LEU A 144 4.03 -17.08 6.01
N ALA A 145 5.11 -16.38 6.26
CA ALA A 145 6.20 -16.82 7.11
C ALA A 145 6.84 -15.70 7.92
N GLN A 146 6.76 -14.47 7.44
CA GLN A 146 7.48 -13.33 7.97
C GLN A 146 6.71 -12.03 7.77
N GLY A 147 7.10 -11.00 8.51
CA GLY A 147 6.52 -9.68 8.47
C GLY A 147 6.48 -9.03 9.83
N LEU A 148 5.59 -8.08 10.02
CA LEU A 148 5.55 -7.25 11.21
C LEU A 148 4.18 -7.32 11.90
N LEU A 149 4.19 -7.54 13.21
CA LEU A 149 3.07 -7.31 14.09
C LEU A 149 3.25 -5.96 14.77
N ILE A 150 2.23 -5.09 14.71
CA ILE A 150 2.12 -3.87 15.52
C ILE A 150 0.80 -3.94 16.29
N ARG A 151 0.86 -3.74 17.59
CA ARG A 151 -0.34 -3.63 18.43
C ARG A 151 -0.24 -2.38 19.30
N ILE A 152 -1.30 -1.60 19.28
CA ILE A 152 -1.49 -0.45 20.17
C ILE A 152 -2.60 -0.81 21.15
N PRO A 153 -2.30 -0.92 22.46
CA PRO A 153 -3.26 -1.31 23.48
C PRO A 153 -4.44 -0.34 23.60
N GLU A 154 -5.50 -0.82 24.23
CA GLU A 154 -6.70 -0.02 24.51
C GLU A 154 -6.36 1.28 25.27
N ASN A 155 -7.02 2.40 24.89
CA ASN A 155 -6.84 3.74 25.47
C ASN A 155 -5.43 4.35 25.31
N MET A 156 -4.51 3.67 24.62
CA MET A 156 -3.16 4.18 24.39
C MET A 156 -3.15 5.26 23.28
N ILE A 157 -2.44 6.35 23.54
CA ILE A 157 -2.23 7.43 22.58
C ILE A 157 -0.74 7.54 22.30
N ILE A 158 -0.31 7.12 21.12
CA ILE A 158 1.07 7.27 20.64
C ILE A 158 1.19 8.65 20.00
N LYS A 159 2.05 9.51 20.57
CA LYS A 159 2.19 10.90 20.13
C LYS A 159 3.12 11.05 18.93
N GLU A 160 4.24 10.31 18.97
CA GLU A 160 5.22 10.34 17.90
C GLU A 160 4.87 9.29 16.84
N PRO A 161 4.93 9.61 15.55
CA PRO A 161 4.66 8.64 14.49
C PRO A 161 5.53 7.39 14.59
N ILE A 162 4.96 6.23 14.31
CA ILE A 162 5.67 4.97 14.17
C ILE A 162 6.15 4.89 12.73
N ARG A 163 7.45 4.94 12.51
CA ARG A 163 8.06 4.87 11.18
C ARG A 163 8.58 3.46 10.91
N VAL A 164 7.95 2.80 9.95
CA VAL A 164 8.31 1.46 9.50
C VAL A 164 9.03 1.56 8.17
N VAL A 165 10.29 1.16 8.13
CA VAL A 165 11.05 1.09 6.89
C VAL A 165 11.15 -0.37 6.46
N PHE A 166 10.56 -0.67 5.31
CA PHE A 166 10.72 -1.93 4.60
C PHE A 166 11.86 -1.77 3.60
N PHE A 167 13.02 -2.28 3.96
CA PHE A 167 14.21 -2.23 3.15
C PHE A 167 14.42 -3.55 2.42
N THR A 168 14.45 -3.48 1.10
CA THR A 168 14.70 -4.66 0.26
C THR A 168 16.09 -4.60 -0.34
N GLN A 169 16.92 -5.60 -0.04
CA GLN A 169 18.24 -5.80 -0.63
C GLN A 169 18.22 -7.11 -1.40
N ALA A 170 18.09 -7.02 -2.72
CA ALA A 170 18.18 -8.17 -3.60
C ALA A 170 19.63 -8.43 -4.01
N PHE A 171 20.16 -9.62 -3.71
CA PHE A 171 21.51 -10.04 -4.12
C PHE A 171 21.50 -10.80 -5.44
N ALA A 172 20.41 -11.49 -5.75
CA ALA A 172 20.21 -12.22 -6.99
C ALA A 172 19.10 -11.57 -7.81
N GLU A 173 19.19 -11.74 -9.13
CA GLU A 173 18.06 -11.46 -10.01
C GLU A 173 16.89 -12.36 -9.61
N GLN A 174 15.66 -11.79 -9.67
CA GLN A 174 14.43 -12.55 -9.46
C GLN A 174 14.17 -13.00 -8.01
N SER A 175 14.72 -12.30 -7.01
CA SER A 175 14.31 -12.50 -5.61
C SER A 175 12.86 -12.10 -5.41
N ALA A 176 12.09 -12.87 -4.63
CA ALA A 176 10.72 -12.55 -4.27
C ALA A 176 10.51 -12.54 -2.76
N PHE A 177 9.83 -11.51 -2.26
CA PHE A 177 9.59 -11.29 -0.84
C PHE A 177 8.07 -11.27 -0.58
N GLN A 178 7.61 -12.22 0.23
CA GLN A 178 6.22 -12.33 0.66
C GLN A 178 6.10 -11.77 2.07
N ILE A 179 5.60 -10.55 2.20
CA ILE A 179 5.54 -9.82 3.48
C ILE A 179 4.10 -9.79 3.97
N ARG A 180 3.87 -10.22 5.21
CA ARG A 180 2.57 -10.12 5.87
C ARG A 180 2.65 -9.24 7.09
N ASN A 181 1.82 -8.20 7.17
CA ASN A 181 1.77 -7.33 8.34
C ASN A 181 0.40 -7.43 9.02
N LEU A 182 0.40 -7.29 10.34
CA LEU A 182 -0.82 -7.23 11.14
C LEU A 182 -0.73 -6.02 12.08
N VAL A 183 -1.69 -5.09 11.94
CA VAL A 183 -1.79 -3.89 12.78
C VAL A 183 -3.10 -3.95 13.57
N LEU A 184 -3.00 -3.94 14.89
CA LEU A 184 -4.14 -4.03 15.80
C LEU A 184 -4.24 -2.76 16.65
N MET A 185 -5.28 -1.98 16.42
CA MET A 185 -5.58 -0.77 17.19
C MET A 185 -6.66 -1.07 18.21
N GLY A 186 -6.29 -1.13 19.50
CA GLY A 186 -7.20 -1.36 20.62
C GLY A 186 -8.25 -0.24 20.75
N LYS A 187 -9.31 -0.47 21.50
CA LYS A 187 -10.40 0.50 21.70
C LYS A 187 -9.88 1.86 22.16
N LYS A 188 -10.37 2.92 21.50
CA LYS A 188 -10.01 4.33 21.80
C LYS A 188 -8.50 4.63 21.74
N SER A 189 -7.70 3.75 21.13
CA SER A 189 -6.29 4.02 20.89
C SER A 189 -6.10 4.99 19.73
N LYS A 190 -4.95 5.69 19.71
CA LYS A 190 -4.60 6.61 18.62
C LYS A 190 -3.13 6.44 18.28
N ALA A 191 -2.83 6.34 16.99
CA ALA A 191 -1.45 6.32 16.48
C ALA A 191 -1.37 6.89 15.06
N ALA A 192 -0.17 7.28 14.68
CA ALA A 192 0.21 7.54 13.30
C ALA A 192 1.27 6.52 12.88
N ILE A 193 1.12 5.92 11.69
CA ILE A 193 2.07 4.94 11.13
C ILE A 193 2.50 5.40 9.74
N GLU A 194 3.80 5.47 9.52
CA GLU A 194 4.42 5.65 8.21
C GLU A 194 5.05 4.33 7.77
N GLU A 195 4.63 3.81 6.62
CA GLU A 195 5.26 2.66 5.94
C GLU A 195 6.05 3.17 4.74
N THR A 196 7.36 2.97 4.74
CA THR A 196 8.23 3.36 3.63
C THR A 196 8.90 2.14 3.03
N TYR A 197 8.64 1.86 1.75
CA TYR A 197 9.24 0.77 0.98
C TYR A 197 10.38 1.32 0.12
N VAL A 198 11.58 0.85 0.37
CA VAL A 198 12.82 1.30 -0.31
C VAL A 198 13.71 0.13 -0.66
N SER A 199 14.53 0.33 -1.68
CA SER A 199 15.55 -0.63 -2.12
C SER A 199 16.95 -0.19 -1.75
N GLY A 200 17.82 -1.17 -1.44
CA GLY A 200 19.25 -1.01 -1.59
C GLY A 200 19.68 -1.02 -3.06
N VAL A 201 20.98 -0.93 -3.28
CA VAL A 201 21.59 -1.12 -4.60
C VAL A 201 21.42 -2.58 -5.00
N GLY A 202 20.85 -2.86 -6.18
CA GLY A 202 20.62 -4.24 -6.61
C GLY A 202 19.83 -4.33 -7.91
N LYS A 203 19.37 -5.53 -8.18
CA LYS A 203 18.63 -5.93 -9.39
C LYS A 203 17.13 -5.89 -9.17
N GLY A 204 16.35 -6.12 -10.23
CA GLY A 204 14.90 -6.22 -10.16
C GLY A 204 14.47 -7.39 -9.24
N TYR A 205 13.42 -7.17 -8.47
CA TYR A 205 12.86 -8.14 -7.53
C TYR A 205 11.33 -7.99 -7.45
N PHE A 206 10.69 -8.92 -6.76
CA PHE A 206 9.25 -8.89 -6.54
C PHE A 206 8.92 -8.78 -5.04
N THR A 207 8.26 -7.71 -4.65
CA THR A 207 7.68 -7.53 -3.33
C THR A 207 6.16 -7.74 -3.39
N ASN A 208 5.65 -8.68 -2.61
CA ASN A 208 4.22 -8.91 -2.44
C ASN A 208 3.87 -8.72 -0.96
N VAL A 209 3.15 -7.65 -0.66
CA VAL A 209 2.83 -7.23 0.69
C VAL A 209 1.34 -7.35 0.95
N VAL A 210 0.96 -7.98 2.06
CA VAL A 210 -0.41 -7.94 2.56
C VAL A 210 -0.40 -7.41 3.99
N THR A 211 -1.12 -6.32 4.21
CA THR A 211 -1.28 -5.69 5.53
C THR A 211 -2.75 -5.79 5.97
N GLU A 212 -2.99 -6.45 7.10
CA GLU A 212 -4.29 -6.49 7.76
C GLU A 212 -4.31 -5.48 8.91
N ILE A 213 -5.28 -4.57 8.91
CA ILE A 213 -5.45 -3.52 9.92
C ILE A 213 -6.81 -3.68 10.57
N VAL A 214 -6.83 -3.76 11.89
CA VAL A 214 -8.08 -3.81 12.67
C VAL A 214 -8.16 -2.58 13.56
N LEU A 215 -9.22 -1.81 13.40
CA LEU A 215 -9.50 -0.63 14.20
C LEU A 215 -10.69 -0.92 15.10
N GLU A 216 -10.41 -1.14 16.38
CA GLU A 216 -11.43 -1.35 17.40
C GLU A 216 -12.24 -0.07 17.67
N GLU A 217 -13.33 -0.19 18.42
CA GLU A 217 -14.28 0.88 18.73
C GLU A 217 -13.58 2.18 19.19
N GLY A 218 -13.88 3.28 18.49
CA GLY A 218 -13.35 4.61 18.81
C GLY A 218 -11.85 4.79 18.57
N SER A 219 -11.17 3.82 17.99
CA SER A 219 -9.74 3.95 17.66
C SER A 219 -9.53 4.86 16.44
N ARG A 220 -8.34 5.47 16.37
CA ARG A 220 -7.94 6.32 15.25
C ARG A 220 -6.54 5.95 14.76
N LEU A 221 -6.43 5.70 13.46
CA LEU A 221 -5.16 5.48 12.78
C LEU A 221 -4.96 6.51 11.66
N GLU A 222 -3.87 7.26 11.73
CA GLU A 222 -3.33 8.03 10.63
C GLU A 222 -2.23 7.20 9.96
N HIS A 223 -2.38 6.94 8.66
CA HIS A 223 -1.51 6.02 7.93
C HIS A 223 -0.92 6.71 6.71
N CYS A 224 0.39 6.60 6.53
CA CYS A 224 1.07 7.07 5.32
C CYS A 224 1.88 5.93 4.71
N LYS A 225 1.64 5.63 3.44
CA LYS A 225 2.39 4.60 2.70
C LYS A 225 3.20 5.26 1.59
N ILE A 226 4.50 5.05 1.59
CA ILE A 226 5.44 5.59 0.60
C ILE A 226 6.13 4.42 -0.10
N GLN A 227 5.93 4.29 -1.39
CA GLN A 227 6.62 3.30 -2.21
C GLN A 227 7.55 4.00 -3.20
N ARG A 228 8.85 3.75 -3.05
CA ARG A 228 9.92 4.31 -3.90
C ARG A 228 11.04 3.30 -4.14
N GLU A 229 10.65 2.08 -4.40
CA GLU A 229 11.56 0.99 -4.73
C GLU A 229 12.23 1.20 -6.10
N HIS A 230 13.24 0.40 -6.38
CA HIS A 230 14.00 0.47 -7.62
C HIS A 230 13.10 0.40 -8.87
N ALA A 231 13.49 1.09 -9.94
CA ALA A 231 12.69 1.20 -11.17
C ALA A 231 12.42 -0.14 -11.88
N GLU A 232 13.20 -1.19 -11.60
CA GLU A 232 12.99 -2.52 -12.15
C GLU A 232 12.26 -3.49 -11.18
N ALA A 233 11.90 -3.01 -9.99
CA ALA A 233 11.15 -3.82 -9.03
C ALA A 233 9.69 -4.00 -9.47
N PHE A 234 9.08 -5.10 -9.00
CA PHE A 234 7.64 -5.32 -9.02
C PHE A 234 7.10 -5.19 -7.60
N HIS A 235 6.05 -4.41 -7.41
CA HIS A 235 5.42 -4.21 -6.10
C HIS A 235 3.91 -4.49 -6.18
N MET A 236 3.47 -5.57 -5.55
CA MET A 236 2.05 -5.87 -5.35
C MET A 236 1.71 -5.70 -3.88
N ALA A 237 0.67 -4.92 -3.58
CA ALA A 237 0.27 -4.67 -2.21
C ALA A 237 -1.25 -4.76 -2.03
N LEU A 238 -1.67 -5.37 -0.92
CA LEU A 238 -3.03 -5.33 -0.43
C LEU A 238 -3.03 -4.80 1.01
N THR A 239 -3.78 -3.74 1.25
CA THR A 239 -4.09 -3.27 2.61
C THR A 239 -5.57 -3.52 2.86
N GLN A 240 -5.89 -4.41 3.79
CA GLN A 240 -7.24 -4.72 4.20
C GLN A 240 -7.51 -4.12 5.58
N VAL A 241 -8.46 -3.21 5.67
CA VAL A 241 -8.81 -2.48 6.91
C VAL A 241 -10.21 -2.88 7.36
N ILE A 242 -10.34 -3.23 8.62
CA ILE A 242 -11.62 -3.49 9.29
C ILE A 242 -11.86 -2.39 10.32
N GLN A 243 -12.97 -1.69 10.18
CA GLN A 243 -13.34 -0.59 11.05
C GLN A 243 -14.56 -0.95 11.90
N HIS A 244 -14.37 -0.93 13.23
CA HIS A 244 -15.44 -1.07 14.19
C HIS A 244 -16.08 0.29 14.52
N ARG A 245 -17.03 0.28 15.46
CA ARG A 245 -17.89 1.43 15.79
C ARG A 245 -17.09 2.71 16.06
N ALA A 246 -17.49 3.80 15.38
CA ALA A 246 -16.91 5.14 15.55
C ALA A 246 -15.38 5.19 15.41
N SER A 247 -14.77 4.22 14.73
CA SER A 247 -13.34 4.25 14.42
C SER A 247 -13.05 5.17 13.23
N SER A 248 -11.81 5.67 13.15
CA SER A 248 -11.37 6.59 12.10
C SER A 248 -10.08 6.11 11.46
N PHE A 249 -10.06 6.01 10.13
CA PHE A 249 -8.90 5.68 9.33
C PHE A 249 -8.61 6.78 8.32
N VAL A 250 -7.48 7.45 8.45
CA VAL A 250 -7.01 8.46 7.50
C VAL A 250 -5.74 7.93 6.84
N SER A 251 -5.74 7.79 5.52
CA SER A 251 -4.60 7.24 4.79
C SER A 251 -4.15 8.14 3.66
N PHE A 252 -2.84 8.23 3.48
CA PHE A 252 -2.21 8.82 2.30
C PHE A 252 -1.22 7.82 1.67
N ALA A 253 -1.27 7.68 0.36
CA ALA A 253 -0.37 6.80 -0.38
C ALA A 253 0.43 7.58 -1.43
N LEU A 254 1.77 7.49 -1.39
CA LEU A 254 2.67 8.06 -2.39
C LEU A 254 3.39 6.93 -3.15
N PHE A 255 3.24 6.90 -4.46
CA PHE A 255 3.89 5.92 -5.33
C PHE A 255 4.75 6.60 -6.38
N THR A 256 6.04 6.29 -6.38
CA THR A 256 7.03 6.92 -7.29
C THR A 256 8.04 5.92 -7.86
N GLY A 257 8.04 4.69 -7.37
CA GLY A 257 8.99 3.63 -7.71
C GLY A 257 8.35 2.43 -8.39
N ALA A 258 9.16 1.39 -8.60
CA ALA A 258 8.88 0.14 -9.29
C ALA A 258 8.59 0.30 -10.79
N ARG A 259 8.84 -0.77 -11.56
CA ARG A 259 8.44 -0.89 -12.96
C ARG A 259 6.93 -1.11 -13.07
N LEU A 260 6.40 -1.97 -12.21
CA LEU A 260 4.98 -2.24 -12.05
C LEU A 260 4.65 -2.21 -10.57
N MET A 261 3.79 -1.27 -10.19
CA MET A 261 3.25 -1.15 -8.85
C MET A 261 1.73 -1.29 -8.92
N ARG A 262 1.18 -2.15 -8.07
CA ARG A 262 -0.27 -2.18 -7.80
C ARG A 262 -0.52 -2.16 -6.29
N ASN A 263 -1.37 -1.26 -5.87
CA ASN A 263 -1.80 -1.12 -4.48
C ASN A 263 -3.33 -1.24 -4.39
N ASP A 264 -3.80 -2.30 -3.80
CA ASP A 264 -5.21 -2.51 -3.45
C ASP A 264 -5.43 -2.05 -1.99
N CYS A 265 -6.24 -1.02 -1.77
CA CYS A 265 -6.64 -0.58 -0.43
C CYS A 265 -8.13 -0.86 -0.24
N ARG A 266 -8.46 -1.76 0.67
CA ARG A 266 -9.83 -2.19 0.95
C ARG A 266 -10.20 -1.84 2.37
N VAL A 267 -11.29 -1.11 2.55
CA VAL A 267 -11.78 -0.67 3.86
C VAL A 267 -13.21 -1.14 4.04
N ALA A 268 -13.45 -1.92 5.09
CA ALA A 268 -14.79 -2.35 5.47
C ALA A 268 -15.24 -1.59 6.73
N LEU A 269 -16.27 -0.77 6.60
CA LEU A 269 -16.92 -0.08 7.71
C LEU A 269 -18.01 -1.01 8.28
N THR A 270 -17.59 -1.88 9.22
CA THR A 270 -18.41 -3.01 9.71
C THR A 270 -19.38 -2.62 10.83
N ALA A 271 -19.30 -1.38 11.33
CA ALA A 271 -20.14 -0.89 12.42
C ALA A 271 -20.47 0.59 12.23
N GLU A 272 -21.48 1.04 13.01
CA GLU A 272 -22.06 2.37 12.93
C GLU A 272 -21.04 3.50 13.21
N GLY A 273 -21.13 4.58 12.41
CA GLY A 273 -20.34 5.80 12.59
C GLY A 273 -18.85 5.68 12.28
N ALA A 274 -18.42 4.60 11.63
CA ALA A 274 -17.04 4.46 11.17
C ALA A 274 -16.75 5.44 10.02
N ALA A 275 -15.53 5.99 9.98
CA ALA A 275 -15.14 6.97 8.97
C ALA A 275 -13.77 6.65 8.37
N CYS A 276 -13.62 6.79 7.04
CA CYS A 276 -12.32 6.70 6.40
C CYS A 276 -12.07 7.83 5.39
N GLU A 277 -10.82 8.28 5.33
CA GLU A 277 -10.32 9.20 4.32
C GLU A 277 -9.14 8.55 3.60
N LEU A 278 -9.25 8.36 2.28
CA LEU A 278 -8.22 7.77 1.47
C LEU A 278 -7.69 8.81 0.48
N ASN A 279 -6.46 9.22 0.66
CA ASN A 279 -5.80 10.16 -0.21
C ASN A 279 -4.60 9.50 -0.89
N GLY A 280 -4.20 9.98 -2.06
CA GLY A 280 -3.01 9.43 -2.69
C GLY A 280 -2.52 10.22 -3.89
N LEU A 281 -1.24 10.02 -4.17
CA LEU A 281 -0.54 10.61 -5.29
C LEU A 281 0.38 9.56 -5.94
N TYR A 282 0.24 9.39 -7.25
CA TYR A 282 1.14 8.54 -8.03
C TYR A 282 1.86 9.37 -9.10
N LEU A 283 3.19 9.24 -9.12
CA LEU A 283 4.07 9.94 -10.06
C LEU A 283 4.77 8.92 -10.94
N GLY A 284 4.26 8.74 -12.14
CA GLY A 284 4.82 7.83 -13.14
C GLY A 284 5.78 8.52 -14.10
N ASP A 285 6.81 7.78 -14.49
CA ASP A 285 7.83 8.21 -15.43
C ASP A 285 8.31 7.02 -16.27
N GLN A 286 8.98 7.28 -17.39
CA GLN A 286 9.47 6.25 -18.30
C GLN A 286 8.34 5.26 -18.68
N ASP A 287 8.54 3.96 -18.53
CA ASP A 287 7.58 2.89 -18.85
C ASP A 287 6.87 2.31 -17.60
N GLN A 288 6.83 3.08 -16.50
CA GLN A 288 6.22 2.63 -15.26
C GLN A 288 4.70 2.43 -15.40
N VAL A 289 4.19 1.38 -14.77
CA VAL A 289 2.74 1.16 -14.57
C VAL A 289 2.42 1.32 -13.09
N LEU A 290 1.60 2.32 -12.76
CA LEU A 290 1.18 2.63 -11.40
C LEU A 290 -0.33 2.43 -11.27
N ASP A 291 -0.72 1.33 -10.63
CA ASP A 291 -2.11 0.90 -10.49
C ASP A 291 -2.59 1.06 -9.04
N GLN A 292 -3.49 2.01 -8.81
CA GLN A 292 -4.13 2.27 -7.53
C GLN A 292 -5.58 1.78 -7.56
N GLN A 293 -5.88 0.84 -6.69
CA GLN A 293 -7.22 0.31 -6.50
C GLN A 293 -7.74 0.67 -5.11
N THR A 294 -8.99 1.05 -4.99
CA THR A 294 -9.67 1.25 -3.70
C THR A 294 -11.00 0.53 -3.69
N PHE A 295 -11.34 -0.05 -2.55
CA PHE A 295 -12.66 -0.60 -2.30
C PHE A 295 -13.13 -0.21 -0.90
N VAL A 296 -14.18 0.60 -0.82
CA VAL A 296 -14.79 1.01 0.44
C VAL A 296 -16.17 0.39 0.57
N ASP A 297 -16.35 -0.40 1.61
CA ASP A 297 -17.56 -1.18 1.87
C ASP A 297 -18.30 -0.66 3.10
N HIS A 298 -19.35 0.11 2.89
CA HIS A 298 -20.23 0.59 3.93
C HIS A 298 -21.28 -0.47 4.26
N GLN A 299 -21.13 -1.10 5.43
CA GLN A 299 -22.00 -2.21 5.86
C GLN A 299 -23.04 -1.78 6.88
N LYS A 300 -22.85 -0.65 7.59
CA LYS A 300 -23.68 -0.17 8.70
C LYS A 300 -23.95 1.34 8.58
N PRO A 301 -25.00 1.84 9.29
CA PRO A 301 -25.41 3.24 9.17
C PRO A 301 -24.35 4.26 9.60
N ASP A 302 -24.56 5.52 9.18
CA ASP A 302 -23.77 6.68 9.54
C ASP A 302 -22.30 6.60 9.15
N GLY A 303 -21.95 5.73 8.19
CA GLY A 303 -20.61 5.59 7.65
C GLY A 303 -20.21 6.79 6.78
N LYS A 304 -18.93 7.22 6.89
CA LYS A 304 -18.38 8.30 6.06
C LYS A 304 -17.14 7.84 5.33
N SER A 305 -17.03 8.17 4.03
CA SER A 305 -15.81 7.98 3.27
C SER A 305 -15.54 9.11 2.30
N ASP A 306 -14.30 9.55 2.25
CA ASP A 306 -13.82 10.51 1.25
C ASP A 306 -12.54 9.96 0.60
N GLN A 307 -12.51 9.97 -0.74
CA GLN A 307 -11.38 9.48 -1.51
C GLN A 307 -10.90 10.57 -2.45
N PHE A 308 -9.63 10.95 -2.34
CA PHE A 308 -9.05 11.97 -3.21
C PHE A 308 -7.67 11.54 -3.73
N PHE A 309 -7.61 11.14 -4.99
CA PHE A 309 -6.38 10.67 -5.63
C PHE A 309 -5.99 11.56 -6.80
N LYS A 310 -4.67 11.75 -6.95
CA LYS A 310 -4.09 12.47 -8.08
C LYS A 310 -2.98 11.67 -8.75
N GLY A 311 -2.88 11.81 -10.07
CA GLY A 311 -1.80 11.24 -10.88
C GLY A 311 -1.01 12.31 -11.61
N LEU A 312 0.32 12.20 -11.61
CA LEU A 312 1.24 12.97 -12.44
C LEU A 312 2.03 11.98 -13.29
N LEU A 313 1.86 12.02 -14.59
CA LEU A 313 2.35 10.99 -15.50
C LEU A 313 3.19 11.60 -16.62
N ALA A 314 4.45 11.20 -16.70
CA ALA A 314 5.44 11.62 -17.69
C ALA A 314 5.97 10.41 -18.50
N GLY A 315 6.76 10.67 -19.54
CA GLY A 315 7.31 9.62 -20.40
C GLY A 315 6.21 8.76 -21.02
N ASN A 316 6.39 7.44 -21.04
CA ASN A 316 5.40 6.45 -21.51
C ASN A 316 4.63 5.82 -20.35
N SER A 317 4.68 6.42 -19.15
CA SER A 317 4.08 5.83 -17.98
C SER A 317 2.57 5.70 -18.09
N ARG A 318 2.03 4.70 -17.39
CA ARG A 318 0.61 4.44 -17.31
C ARG A 318 0.13 4.51 -15.87
N GLY A 319 -0.83 5.38 -15.60
CA GLY A 319 -1.60 5.40 -14.37
C GLY A 319 -2.88 4.60 -14.53
N VAL A 320 -3.25 3.82 -13.52
CA VAL A 320 -4.55 3.17 -13.42
C VAL A 320 -5.16 3.55 -12.07
N PHE A 321 -6.39 4.02 -12.09
CA PHE A 321 -7.17 4.24 -10.88
C PHE A 321 -8.51 3.54 -11.01
N ARG A 322 -8.79 2.61 -10.12
CA ARG A 322 -10.11 2.02 -9.98
C ARG A 322 -10.58 2.18 -8.54
N GLY A 323 -11.62 2.97 -8.35
CA GLY A 323 -12.21 3.19 -7.05
C GLY A 323 -13.62 2.62 -7.01
N GLN A 324 -13.90 1.76 -6.05
CA GLN A 324 -15.22 1.20 -5.85
C GLN A 324 -15.73 1.54 -4.46
N VAL A 325 -16.97 2.03 -4.39
CA VAL A 325 -17.71 2.22 -3.14
C VAL A 325 -18.94 1.35 -3.20
N ARG A 326 -19.12 0.49 -2.22
CA ARG A 326 -20.34 -0.28 -2.02
C ARG A 326 -21.07 0.21 -0.77
N VAL A 327 -22.36 0.46 -0.89
CA VAL A 327 -23.24 0.84 0.21
C VAL A 327 -24.30 -0.23 0.37
N CYS A 328 -24.19 -1.05 1.42
CA CYS A 328 -25.14 -2.11 1.73
C CYS A 328 -26.51 -1.56 2.11
N ARG A 329 -27.56 -2.36 1.98
CA ARG A 329 -28.95 -1.95 2.24
C ARG A 329 -29.15 -1.33 3.63
N ASP A 330 -28.47 -1.87 4.65
CA ASP A 330 -28.57 -1.39 6.02
C ASP A 330 -27.72 -0.13 6.28
N ALA A 331 -26.83 0.26 5.37
CA ALA A 331 -25.91 1.38 5.53
C ALA A 331 -26.59 2.74 5.21
N GLN A 332 -27.71 3.01 5.88
CA GLN A 332 -28.42 4.28 5.73
C GLN A 332 -27.61 5.45 6.29
N ARG A 333 -27.87 6.65 5.76
CA ARG A 333 -27.17 7.91 6.08
C ARG A 333 -25.66 7.85 5.79
N THR A 334 -25.25 7.00 4.85
CA THR A 334 -23.89 7.00 4.32
C THR A 334 -23.60 8.29 3.58
N ASP A 335 -22.40 8.84 3.82
CA ASP A 335 -21.85 10.01 3.12
C ASP A 335 -20.51 9.61 2.48
N ALA A 336 -20.53 9.40 1.13
CA ALA A 336 -19.38 8.81 0.42
C ALA A 336 -19.02 9.61 -0.83
N HIS A 337 -17.80 10.11 -0.87
CA HIS A 337 -17.28 10.90 -2.00
C HIS A 337 -16.00 10.28 -2.56
N GLN A 338 -15.87 10.34 -3.90
CA GLN A 338 -14.69 9.87 -4.59
C GLN A 338 -14.28 10.85 -5.69
N THR A 339 -13.03 11.26 -5.69
CA THR A 339 -12.46 12.15 -6.71
C THR A 339 -11.10 11.63 -7.17
N ASN A 340 -10.91 11.56 -8.50
CA ASN A 340 -9.61 11.27 -9.10
C ASN A 340 -9.28 12.32 -10.15
N LYS A 341 -8.11 12.96 -10.04
CA LYS A 341 -7.62 13.96 -11.00
C LYS A 341 -6.25 13.57 -11.52
N ASN A 342 -6.03 13.66 -12.82
CA ASN A 342 -4.77 13.28 -13.43
C ASN A 342 -4.25 14.41 -14.33
N LEU A 343 -2.94 14.61 -14.30
CA LEU A 343 -2.23 15.55 -15.14
C LEU A 343 -1.18 14.80 -15.94
N LEU A 344 -1.34 14.78 -17.27
CA LEU A 344 -0.39 14.20 -18.20
C LEU A 344 0.67 15.24 -18.54
N LEU A 345 1.93 14.89 -18.31
CA LEU A 345 3.10 15.74 -18.50
C LEU A 345 3.83 15.43 -19.82
N SER A 346 3.36 14.42 -20.57
CA SER A 346 3.84 14.04 -21.89
C SER A 346 2.71 13.50 -22.76
N ASP A 347 2.85 13.54 -24.07
CA ASP A 347 1.85 13.05 -25.03
C ASP A 347 1.73 11.52 -25.06
N THR A 348 2.74 10.82 -24.58
CA THR A 348 2.79 9.35 -24.55
C THR A 348 2.28 8.75 -23.23
N ALA A 349 2.18 9.55 -22.18
CA ALA A 349 1.62 9.13 -20.90
C ALA A 349 0.13 8.78 -21.05
N LYS A 350 -0.30 7.76 -20.29
CA LYS A 350 -1.68 7.26 -20.34
C LYS A 350 -2.27 7.15 -18.94
N VAL A 351 -3.57 7.34 -18.83
CA VAL A 351 -4.31 7.08 -17.59
C VAL A 351 -5.66 6.42 -17.88
N ASP A 352 -5.97 5.40 -17.10
CA ASP A 352 -7.25 4.72 -17.12
C ASP A 352 -7.95 4.91 -15.76
N VAL A 353 -9.15 5.50 -15.77
CA VAL A 353 -9.88 5.85 -14.55
C VAL A 353 -11.25 5.19 -14.56
N GLN A 354 -11.54 4.40 -13.53
CA GLN A 354 -12.77 3.63 -13.40
C GLN A 354 -13.40 3.81 -12.00
N PRO A 355 -14.10 4.93 -11.73
CA PRO A 355 -14.87 5.07 -10.50
C PRO A 355 -16.18 4.28 -10.60
N GLN A 356 -16.53 3.55 -9.53
CA GLN A 356 -17.74 2.72 -9.45
C GLN A 356 -18.47 2.95 -8.13
N LEU A 357 -19.80 3.09 -8.21
CA LEU A 357 -20.70 3.16 -7.07
C LEU A 357 -21.74 2.04 -7.16
N GLU A 358 -21.82 1.22 -6.13
CA GLU A 358 -22.86 0.21 -5.94
C GLU A 358 -23.67 0.59 -4.70
N ILE A 359 -24.85 1.17 -4.91
CA ILE A 359 -25.65 1.76 -3.84
C ILE A 359 -26.93 0.95 -3.69
N LEU A 360 -27.09 0.28 -2.53
CA LEU A 360 -28.25 -0.55 -2.21
C LEU A 360 -29.13 0.07 -1.12
N ALA A 361 -28.74 1.22 -0.55
CA ALA A 361 -29.50 1.98 0.46
C ALA A 361 -30.13 3.22 -0.19
N ASP A 362 -31.21 3.74 0.42
CA ASP A 362 -32.02 4.83 -0.15
C ASP A 362 -31.63 6.21 0.42
N ASP A 363 -31.38 6.31 1.73
CA ASP A 363 -31.01 7.57 2.41
C ASP A 363 -29.50 7.72 2.46
N VAL A 364 -28.89 8.19 1.36
CA VAL A 364 -27.43 8.35 1.24
C VAL A 364 -27.04 9.58 0.43
N LYS A 365 -25.80 10.04 0.64
CA LYS A 365 -25.13 11.06 -0.17
C LYS A 365 -23.88 10.44 -0.79
N CYS A 366 -23.95 10.12 -2.08
CA CYS A 366 -22.83 9.51 -2.77
C CYS A 366 -22.51 10.25 -4.06
N SER A 367 -21.23 10.49 -4.31
CA SER A 367 -20.75 11.09 -5.55
C SER A 367 -19.40 10.57 -5.98
N HIS A 368 -19.16 10.59 -7.28
CA HIS A 368 -17.82 10.39 -7.81
C HIS A 368 -17.52 11.42 -8.92
N GLY A 369 -16.22 11.69 -9.11
CA GLY A 369 -15.73 12.56 -10.18
C GLY A 369 -14.36 12.13 -10.66
N ALA A 370 -14.13 12.24 -11.96
CA ALA A 370 -12.84 11.98 -12.58
C ALA A 370 -12.50 13.09 -13.55
N ALA A 371 -11.22 13.49 -13.58
CA ALA A 371 -10.71 14.46 -14.54
C ALA A 371 -9.32 14.05 -15.03
N VAL A 372 -9.10 14.24 -16.32
CA VAL A 372 -7.80 14.06 -16.96
C VAL A 372 -7.50 15.33 -17.77
N GLY A 373 -6.33 15.88 -17.58
CA GLY A 373 -5.89 17.08 -18.31
C GLY A 373 -4.39 17.07 -18.61
N GLN A 374 -3.97 18.07 -19.32
CA GLN A 374 -2.56 18.42 -19.58
C GLN A 374 -2.25 19.77 -18.95
N LEU A 375 -0.97 20.15 -18.94
CA LEU A 375 -0.59 21.49 -18.52
C LEU A 375 -1.23 22.52 -19.46
N GLN A 376 -1.95 23.49 -18.88
CA GLN A 376 -2.63 24.53 -19.67
C GLN A 376 -1.61 25.44 -20.35
N GLU A 377 -1.65 25.53 -21.67
CA GLU A 377 -0.75 26.35 -22.47
C GLU A 377 -0.80 27.82 -22.08
N ASP A 378 -1.99 28.36 -21.81
CA ASP A 378 -2.16 29.75 -21.36
C ASP A 378 -1.45 30.03 -20.05
N THR A 379 -1.50 29.08 -19.11
CA THR A 379 -0.82 29.23 -17.82
C THR A 379 0.70 29.12 -17.98
N LEU A 380 1.18 28.20 -18.84
CA LEU A 380 2.59 28.10 -19.19
C LEU A 380 3.08 29.38 -19.87
N PHE A 381 2.32 29.87 -20.84
CA PHE A 381 2.62 31.13 -21.55
C PHE A 381 2.70 32.31 -20.58
N TYR A 382 1.76 32.44 -19.65
CA TYR A 382 1.78 33.49 -18.61
C TYR A 382 3.06 33.44 -17.76
N LEU A 383 3.45 32.26 -17.27
CA LEU A 383 4.67 32.10 -16.48
C LEU A 383 5.93 32.42 -17.31
N ARG A 384 5.98 32.00 -18.56
CA ARG A 384 7.07 32.29 -19.52
C ARG A 384 7.18 33.80 -19.81
N SER A 385 6.06 34.49 -19.95
CA SER A 385 6.03 35.95 -20.16
C SER A 385 6.56 36.75 -18.96
N ARG A 386 6.59 36.08 -17.78
CA ARG A 386 7.21 36.62 -16.56
C ARG A 386 8.67 36.25 -16.35
N GLY A 387 9.31 35.64 -17.37
CA GLY A 387 10.73 35.27 -17.36
C GLY A 387 11.03 33.91 -16.72
N ILE A 388 10.00 33.08 -16.42
CA ILE A 388 10.18 31.73 -15.91
C ILE A 388 10.39 30.78 -17.09
N GLY A 389 11.51 30.05 -17.10
CA GLY A 389 11.78 29.06 -18.15
C GLY A 389 10.72 27.96 -18.19
N GLU A 390 10.44 27.42 -19.37
CA GLU A 390 9.34 26.47 -19.61
C GLU A 390 9.37 25.25 -18.69
N LYS A 391 10.52 24.59 -18.54
CA LYS A 391 10.68 23.44 -17.62
C LYS A 391 10.40 23.81 -16.17
N THR A 392 10.84 25.00 -15.73
CA THR A 392 10.57 25.50 -14.36
C THR A 392 9.08 25.79 -14.17
N ALA A 393 8.44 26.39 -15.16
CA ALA A 393 7.01 26.69 -15.14
C ALA A 393 6.20 25.38 -15.05
N GLY A 394 6.54 24.38 -15.87
CA GLY A 394 5.92 23.04 -15.81
C GLY A 394 6.05 22.39 -14.44
N ARG A 395 7.27 22.43 -13.84
CA ARG A 395 7.50 21.91 -12.47
C ARG A 395 6.65 22.64 -11.42
N MET A 396 6.58 23.96 -11.47
CA MET A 396 5.77 24.74 -10.52
C MET A 396 4.29 24.37 -10.58
N LEU A 397 3.75 24.18 -11.77
CA LEU A 397 2.36 23.75 -11.98
C LEU A 397 2.12 22.32 -11.46
N ALA A 398 3.02 21.38 -11.78
CA ALA A 398 2.95 20.00 -11.31
C ALA A 398 3.08 19.92 -9.77
N GLN A 399 3.97 20.70 -9.16
CA GLN A 399 4.09 20.82 -7.70
C GLN A 399 2.82 21.39 -7.07
N GLY A 400 2.24 22.45 -7.64
CA GLY A 400 0.96 23.00 -7.19
C GLY A 400 -0.17 21.99 -7.25
N PHE A 401 -0.23 21.21 -8.33
CA PHE A 401 -1.20 20.14 -8.50
C PHE A 401 -1.04 19.03 -7.43
N ALA A 402 0.19 18.60 -7.15
CA ALA A 402 0.48 17.60 -6.12
C ALA A 402 0.19 18.11 -4.70
N ARG A 403 0.52 19.39 -4.43
CA ARG A 403 0.35 20.00 -3.12
C ARG A 403 -1.09 19.95 -2.61
N GLU A 404 -2.08 20.10 -3.50
CA GLU A 404 -3.50 20.08 -3.12
C GLU A 404 -3.88 18.77 -2.38
N VAL A 405 -3.47 17.60 -2.88
CA VAL A 405 -3.82 16.33 -2.25
C VAL A 405 -3.02 16.08 -0.96
N ILE A 406 -1.77 16.55 -0.91
CA ILE A 406 -0.94 16.44 0.31
C ILE A 406 -1.53 17.28 1.43
N GLU A 407 -1.91 18.54 1.16
CA GLU A 407 -2.51 19.42 2.15
C GLU A 407 -3.88 18.95 2.61
N ARG A 408 -4.69 18.43 1.69
CA ARG A 408 -6.02 17.89 2.00
C ARG A 408 -5.97 16.67 2.92
N SER A 409 -4.92 15.85 2.83
CA SER A 409 -4.82 14.60 3.61
C SER A 409 -4.84 14.81 5.14
N GLY A 410 -4.57 16.01 5.62
CA GLY A 410 -4.53 16.31 7.05
C GLY A 410 -3.39 15.64 7.83
N LEU A 411 -2.51 14.85 7.16
CA LEU A 411 -1.39 14.18 7.79
C LEU A 411 -0.22 15.15 8.04
N GLY A 412 -0.38 16.01 9.04
CA GLY A 412 0.58 17.07 9.34
C GLY A 412 2.00 16.55 9.56
N PHE A 413 2.15 15.36 10.14
CA PHE A 413 3.45 14.75 10.42
C PHE A 413 4.25 14.35 9.17
N MET A 414 3.57 14.22 8.00
CA MET A 414 4.19 13.83 6.73
C MET A 414 4.26 14.93 5.68
N LYS A 415 3.60 16.06 5.90
CA LYS A 415 3.43 17.11 4.88
C LYS A 415 4.74 17.55 4.24
N GLU A 416 5.73 17.89 5.03
CA GLU A 416 7.03 18.38 4.52
C GLU A 416 7.80 17.28 3.79
N THR A 417 7.86 16.07 4.37
CA THR A 417 8.50 14.91 3.73
C THR A 417 7.87 14.59 2.37
N LEU A 418 6.54 14.59 2.28
CA LEU A 418 5.84 14.33 1.03
C LEU A 418 6.13 15.40 -0.02
N LEU A 419 6.15 16.68 0.36
CA LEU A 419 6.48 17.78 -0.54
C LEU A 419 7.93 17.70 -1.04
N GLU A 420 8.89 17.37 -0.17
CA GLU A 420 10.28 17.14 -0.56
C GLU A 420 10.38 15.98 -1.58
N LEU A 421 9.79 14.81 -1.29
CA LEU A 421 9.84 13.65 -2.17
C LEU A 421 9.22 13.92 -3.55
N VAL A 422 8.11 14.65 -3.59
CA VAL A 422 7.46 15.06 -4.84
C VAL A 422 8.35 16.02 -5.62
N SER A 423 8.95 17.01 -4.95
CA SER A 423 9.86 17.97 -5.57
C SER A 423 11.06 17.27 -6.21
N ASP A 424 11.71 16.37 -5.47
CA ASP A 424 12.86 15.59 -5.94
C ASP A 424 12.52 14.71 -7.16
N LYS A 425 11.33 14.09 -7.15
CA LYS A 425 10.87 13.25 -8.27
C LYS A 425 10.59 14.11 -9.51
N LEU A 426 9.86 15.23 -9.35
CA LEU A 426 9.54 16.14 -10.47
C LEU A 426 10.77 16.83 -11.05
N GLU A 427 11.79 17.11 -10.23
CA GLU A 427 13.05 17.65 -10.74
C GLU A 427 13.74 16.68 -11.69
N LYS A 428 13.75 15.38 -11.37
CA LYS A 428 14.30 14.33 -12.23
C LYS A 428 13.48 14.08 -13.50
N GLN A 429 12.16 14.21 -13.42
CA GLN A 429 11.25 13.96 -14.55
C GLN A 429 11.22 15.10 -15.58
N LEU A 430 11.39 16.35 -15.13
CA LEU A 430 11.26 17.54 -15.95
C LEU A 430 12.60 18.29 -16.13
N SER A 431 13.74 17.64 -15.84
CA SER A 431 15.09 18.14 -16.12
C SER A 431 15.58 17.75 -17.56
#